data_075c7e75a8c8bf8e68c0b27af7e44265
#
_entry.id   075c7e75a8c8bf8e68c0b27af7e44265
#
_cell.length_a   1.000
_cell.length_b   1.000
_cell.length_c   1.000
_cell.angle_alpha   90.00
_cell.angle_beta   90.00
_cell.angle_gamma   90.00
#
_symmetry.space_group_name_H-M   'P 1'
#
loop_
_entity.id
_entity.type
_entity.pdbx_description
1 polymer ?
#
loop_
_entity_poly.entity_id
_entity_poly.type
_entity_poly.pdbx_seq_one_letter_code
_entity_poly.pdbx_strand_id
1 'polypeptide(L)'
;QARLYKSVYGCETVGAVAIDLEGNIAAGSSTGGFSPMLPGRVGDSPIIGGGTYADNRGCAVSMTGLGEKIIRCSVAKEISTFSELGDSVSIAAGKAIMRLLKRIDGRAGAITLNRDGEYCLIHSTDFMVGGFIKGKKMAVADQFKRVL
;
A
#
# COMPACT_ATOMS: atom_id res chain seq x y z
N GLN A 1 23.78 -15.14 8.89
CA GLN A 1 23.22 -15.44 7.55
C GLN A 1 21.78 -14.94 7.39
N ALA A 2 20.85 -15.18 8.33
CA ALA A 2 19.46 -14.72 8.23
C ALA A 2 19.30 -13.18 8.19
N ARG A 3 20.21 -12.42 8.85
CA ARG A 3 20.22 -10.95 8.78
C ARG A 3 20.69 -10.43 7.43
N LEU A 4 21.67 -11.11 6.80
CA LEU A 4 22.17 -10.74 5.47
C LEU A 4 21.12 -11.01 4.39
N TYR A 5 20.39 -12.12 4.52
CA TYR A 5 19.27 -12.45 3.63
C TYR A 5 18.17 -11.38 3.66
N LYS A 6 17.80 -10.86 4.84
CA LYS A 6 16.80 -9.80 4.97
C LYS A 6 17.22 -8.46 4.35
N SER A 7 18.52 -8.18 4.24
CA SER A 7 19.02 -6.92 3.69
C SER A 7 19.24 -6.95 2.18
N VAL A 8 19.39 -8.14 1.59
CA VAL A 8 19.70 -8.32 0.16
C VAL A 8 18.45 -8.69 -0.67
N TYR A 9 17.44 -9.30 -0.05
CA TYR A 9 16.21 -9.75 -0.71
C TYR A 9 15.00 -9.08 -0.06
N GLY A 10 14.79 -7.79 -0.38
CA GLY A 10 13.60 -7.06 0.04
C GLY A 10 12.34 -7.53 -0.68
N CYS A 11 11.17 -7.18 -0.13
CA CYS A 11 9.91 -7.30 -0.87
C CYS A 11 9.97 -6.35 -2.07
N GLU A 12 9.94 -6.90 -3.26
CA GLU A 12 9.89 -6.13 -4.49
C GLU A 12 8.44 -6.07 -4.99
N THR A 13 7.72 -5.05 -4.58
CA THR A 13 6.39 -4.76 -5.08
C THR A 13 6.40 -3.36 -5.65
N VAL A 14 5.95 -3.21 -6.88
CA VAL A 14 5.63 -1.92 -7.49
C VAL A 14 4.12 -1.76 -7.51
N GLY A 15 3.66 -0.53 -7.29
CA GLY A 15 2.25 -0.20 -7.33
C GLY A 15 2.01 1.20 -7.84
N ALA A 16 0.82 1.40 -8.41
CA ALA A 16 0.36 2.69 -8.87
C ALA A 16 -1.10 2.90 -8.48
N VAL A 17 -1.45 4.14 -8.17
CA VAL A 17 -2.81 4.62 -8.06
C VAL A 17 -2.95 5.84 -8.95
N ALA A 18 -4.07 5.96 -9.63
CA ALA A 18 -4.31 7.03 -10.59
C ALA A 18 -5.75 7.54 -10.53
N ILE A 19 -5.95 8.76 -10.96
CA ILE A 19 -7.25 9.39 -11.17
C ILE A 19 -7.28 9.97 -12.59
N ASP A 20 -8.38 9.75 -13.31
CA ASP A 20 -8.60 10.35 -14.62
C ASP A 20 -9.29 11.73 -14.53
N LEU A 21 -9.53 12.35 -15.69
CA LEU A 21 -10.19 13.65 -15.76
C LEU A 21 -11.67 13.62 -15.36
N GLU A 22 -12.30 12.46 -15.38
CA GLU A 22 -13.69 12.24 -14.97
C GLU A 22 -13.80 11.91 -13.48
N GLY A 23 -12.68 11.79 -12.78
CA GLY A 23 -12.61 11.46 -11.35
C GLY A 23 -12.71 9.96 -11.07
N ASN A 24 -12.53 9.10 -12.06
CA ASN A 24 -12.43 7.66 -11.81
C ASN A 24 -11.04 7.31 -11.29
N ILE A 25 -10.99 6.53 -10.26
CA ILE A 25 -9.74 6.09 -9.65
C ILE A 25 -9.44 4.64 -9.98
N ALA A 26 -8.15 4.34 -10.11
CA ALA A 26 -7.65 2.99 -10.38
C ALA A 26 -6.44 2.67 -9.50
N ALA A 27 -6.25 1.38 -9.23
CA ALA A 27 -5.06 0.86 -8.55
C ALA A 27 -4.52 -0.35 -9.29
N GLY A 28 -3.20 -0.50 -9.30
CA GLY A 28 -2.50 -1.64 -9.85
C GLY A 28 -1.29 -1.99 -9.01
N SER A 29 -0.97 -3.28 -8.95
CA SER A 29 0.21 -3.79 -8.25
C SER A 29 0.88 -4.88 -9.08
N SER A 30 2.19 -4.99 -8.99
CA SER A 30 2.98 -6.07 -9.60
C SER A 30 4.11 -6.47 -8.66
N THR A 31 4.40 -7.76 -8.58
CA THR A 31 5.44 -8.29 -7.69
C THR A 31 6.04 -9.57 -8.23
N GLY A 32 7.33 -9.79 -7.97
CA GLY A 32 7.99 -11.09 -8.07
C GLY A 32 7.86 -11.95 -6.80
N GLY A 33 7.21 -11.42 -5.76
CA GLY A 33 7.09 -12.07 -4.45
C GLY A 33 8.34 -11.92 -3.58
N PHE A 34 8.58 -12.88 -2.72
CA PHE A 34 9.81 -12.98 -1.91
C PHE A 34 10.85 -13.88 -2.58
N SER A 35 12.11 -13.53 -2.48
CA SER A 35 13.18 -14.41 -2.90
C SER A 35 13.94 -14.98 -1.67
N PRO A 36 14.07 -16.30 -1.50
CA PRO A 36 13.39 -17.36 -2.27
C PRO A 36 11.93 -17.55 -1.86
N MET A 37 11.09 -17.88 -2.82
CA MET A 37 9.66 -18.12 -2.61
C MET A 37 9.34 -19.60 -2.88
N LEU A 38 8.58 -20.22 -1.97
CA LEU A 38 8.13 -21.60 -2.17
C LEU A 38 7.11 -21.68 -3.32
N PRO A 39 7.14 -22.75 -4.14
CA PRO A 39 6.13 -23.00 -5.15
C PRO A 39 4.71 -22.98 -4.55
N GLY A 40 3.78 -22.29 -5.20
CA GLY A 40 2.40 -22.17 -4.76
C GLY A 40 2.12 -21.02 -3.77
N ARG A 41 3.15 -20.29 -3.28
CA ARG A 41 2.94 -19.12 -2.44
C ARG A 41 2.29 -17.99 -3.26
N VAL A 42 1.24 -17.39 -2.69
CA VAL A 42 0.58 -16.20 -3.22
C VAL A 42 0.71 -15.06 -2.21
N GLY A 43 1.21 -13.89 -2.65
CA GLY A 43 1.25 -12.68 -1.86
C GLY A 43 -0.04 -11.87 -1.95
N ASP A 44 -0.03 -10.69 -1.36
CA ASP A 44 -1.17 -9.77 -1.32
C ASP A 44 -1.45 -9.08 -2.66
N SER A 45 -0.43 -8.85 -3.50
CA SER A 45 -0.55 -8.05 -4.73
C SER A 45 -1.68 -8.49 -5.68
N PRO A 46 -1.92 -9.80 -5.95
CA PRO A 46 -3.00 -10.23 -6.82
C PRO A 46 -4.37 -10.34 -6.11
N ILE A 47 -4.43 -10.09 -4.81
CA ILE A 47 -5.65 -10.26 -4.01
C ILE A 47 -6.39 -8.93 -3.89
N ILE A 48 -7.54 -8.83 -4.54
CA ILE A 48 -8.42 -7.65 -4.45
C ILE A 48 -8.87 -7.46 -2.99
N GLY A 49 -8.69 -6.25 -2.47
CA GLY A 49 -8.95 -5.92 -1.07
C GLY A 49 -7.79 -6.24 -0.13
N GLY A 50 -6.87 -7.12 -0.53
CA GLY A 50 -5.62 -7.38 0.19
C GLY A 50 -4.56 -6.34 -0.16
N GLY A 51 -3.85 -6.55 -1.27
CA GLY A 51 -2.75 -5.70 -1.72
C GLY A 51 -3.16 -4.58 -2.67
N THR A 52 -4.33 -4.70 -3.32
CA THR A 52 -4.81 -3.75 -4.33
C THR A 52 -6.31 -3.58 -4.21
N TYR A 53 -6.80 -2.33 -4.23
CA TYR A 53 -8.23 -2.02 -4.23
C TYR A 53 -8.49 -0.63 -4.79
N ALA A 54 -9.61 -0.44 -5.49
CA ALA A 54 -10.11 0.87 -5.88
C ALA A 54 -11.64 0.90 -5.90
N ASP A 55 -12.22 1.94 -5.32
CA ASP A 55 -13.66 2.22 -5.33
C ASP A 55 -13.85 3.73 -5.31
N ASN A 56 -14.60 4.27 -6.26
CA ASN A 56 -14.88 5.70 -6.38
C ASN A 56 -15.62 6.30 -5.16
N ARG A 57 -16.19 5.49 -4.28
CA ARG A 57 -16.80 5.93 -3.01
C ARG A 57 -15.79 6.10 -1.89
N GLY A 58 -14.64 5.44 -1.99
CA GLY A 58 -13.55 5.51 -1.02
C GLY A 58 -12.26 6.00 -1.64
N CYS A 59 -11.28 5.11 -1.79
CA CYS A 59 -10.01 5.45 -2.42
C CYS A 59 -9.38 4.27 -3.17
N ALA A 60 -8.45 4.59 -4.06
CA ALA A 60 -7.53 3.63 -4.67
C ALA A 60 -6.36 3.37 -3.73
N VAL A 61 -5.95 2.12 -3.60
CA VAL A 61 -4.90 1.65 -2.69
C VAL A 61 -4.03 0.61 -3.39
N SER A 62 -2.71 0.75 -3.27
CA SER A 62 -1.75 -0.31 -3.54
C SER A 62 -0.84 -0.48 -2.34
N MET A 63 -0.61 -1.75 -1.96
CA MET A 63 0.13 -2.13 -0.75
C MET A 63 1.46 -2.80 -1.08
N THR A 64 2.38 -2.73 -0.14
CA THR A 64 3.59 -3.54 -0.10
C THR A 64 3.88 -3.96 1.34
N GLY A 65 4.53 -5.10 1.53
CA GLY A 65 4.90 -5.60 2.86
C GLY A 65 4.81 -7.11 2.98
N LEU A 66 4.54 -7.60 4.18
CA LEU A 66 4.37 -9.03 4.42
C LEU A 66 2.96 -9.46 3.97
N GLY A 67 2.88 -9.99 2.75
CA GLY A 67 1.63 -10.25 2.03
C GLY A 67 0.63 -11.08 2.81
N GLU A 68 1.07 -12.14 3.48
CA GLU A 68 0.23 -13.02 4.28
C GLU A 68 -0.49 -12.28 5.42
N LYS A 69 0.15 -11.28 6.01
CA LYS A 69 -0.45 -10.44 7.05
C LYS A 69 -1.43 -9.41 6.44
N ILE A 70 -1.06 -8.84 5.31
CA ILE A 70 -1.91 -7.89 4.57
C ILE A 70 -3.22 -8.58 4.13
N ILE A 71 -3.13 -9.78 3.54
CA ILE A 71 -4.30 -10.57 3.12
C ILE A 71 -5.22 -10.86 4.31
N ARG A 72 -4.68 -11.36 5.42
CA ARG A 72 -5.45 -11.72 6.63
C ARG A 72 -6.28 -10.57 7.21
N CYS A 73 -5.89 -9.33 6.95
CA CYS A 73 -6.57 -8.14 7.42
C CYS A 73 -7.32 -7.39 6.30
N SER A 74 -7.22 -7.83 5.03
CA SER A 74 -7.81 -7.16 3.87
C SER A 74 -7.51 -5.66 3.85
N VAL A 75 -6.23 -5.30 4.05
CA VAL A 75 -5.82 -3.94 4.44
C VAL A 75 -6.17 -2.90 3.39
N ALA A 76 -6.03 -3.21 2.08
CA ALA A 76 -6.39 -2.28 1.02
C ALA A 76 -7.89 -1.93 1.04
N LYS A 77 -8.77 -2.92 1.24
CA LYS A 77 -10.22 -2.67 1.39
C LYS A 77 -10.52 -1.91 2.68
N GLU A 78 -9.86 -2.21 3.78
CA GLU A 78 -10.06 -1.51 5.05
C GLU A 78 -9.73 -0.01 4.93
N ILE A 79 -8.61 0.33 4.27
CA ILE A 79 -8.24 1.73 3.99
C ILE A 79 -9.33 2.42 3.16
N SER A 80 -9.78 1.79 2.08
CA SER A 80 -10.83 2.36 1.22
C SER A 80 -12.15 2.53 1.98
N THR A 81 -12.50 1.60 2.86
CA THR A 81 -13.70 1.69 3.71
C THR A 81 -13.61 2.85 4.70
N PHE A 82 -12.48 3.06 5.36
CA PHE A 82 -12.31 4.22 6.24
C PHE A 82 -12.42 5.54 5.47
N SER A 83 -11.88 5.61 4.25
CA SER A 83 -12.04 6.77 3.37
C SER A 83 -13.49 7.00 2.96
N GLU A 84 -14.23 5.95 2.61
CA GLU A 84 -15.67 5.99 2.31
C GLU A 84 -16.50 6.50 3.50
N LEU A 85 -16.07 6.20 4.73
CA LEU A 85 -16.71 6.64 5.97
C LEU A 85 -16.30 8.07 6.39
N GLY A 86 -15.50 8.79 5.59
CA GLY A 86 -15.18 10.20 5.78
C GLY A 86 -13.79 10.49 6.34
N ASP A 87 -12.94 9.48 6.57
CA ASP A 87 -11.54 9.76 6.91
C ASP A 87 -10.78 10.27 5.69
N SER A 88 -9.86 11.23 5.88
CA SER A 88 -8.88 11.55 4.84
C SER A 88 -8.03 10.32 4.51
N VAL A 89 -7.52 10.22 3.28
CA VAL A 89 -6.72 9.03 2.87
C VAL A 89 -5.51 8.80 3.76
N SER A 90 -4.95 9.87 4.32
CA SER A 90 -3.83 9.79 5.26
C SER A 90 -4.24 9.20 6.62
N ILE A 91 -5.41 9.56 7.13
CA ILE A 91 -5.96 9.02 8.38
C ILE A 91 -6.39 7.57 8.19
N ALA A 92 -7.11 7.29 7.11
CA ALA A 92 -7.57 5.95 6.75
C ALA A 92 -6.40 4.95 6.65
N ALA A 93 -5.36 5.30 5.90
CA ALA A 93 -4.17 4.47 5.76
C ALA A 93 -3.41 4.31 7.08
N GLY A 94 -3.27 5.39 7.87
CA GLY A 94 -2.64 5.34 9.17
C GLY A 94 -3.34 4.41 10.15
N LYS A 95 -4.69 4.49 10.23
CA LYS A 95 -5.50 3.60 11.07
C LYS A 95 -5.33 2.13 10.69
N ALA A 96 -5.42 1.80 9.40
CA ALA A 96 -5.34 0.42 8.92
C ALA A 96 -3.93 -0.18 9.13
N ILE A 97 -2.87 0.55 8.81
CA ILE A 97 -1.48 0.11 9.02
C ILE A 97 -1.19 -0.07 10.53
N MET A 98 -1.65 0.85 11.37
CA MET A 98 -1.51 0.70 12.82
C MET A 98 -2.29 -0.48 13.38
N ARG A 99 -3.49 -0.76 12.86
CA ARG A 99 -4.24 -1.99 13.21
C ARG A 99 -3.50 -3.25 12.80
N LEU A 100 -2.98 -3.29 11.57
CA LEU A 100 -2.19 -4.41 11.08
C LEU A 100 -1.00 -4.69 12.01
N LEU A 101 -0.26 -3.63 12.37
CA LEU A 101 0.89 -3.72 13.27
C LEU A 101 0.49 -4.24 14.66
N LYS A 102 -0.51 -3.61 15.29
CA LYS A 102 -0.93 -3.96 16.66
C LYS A 102 -1.56 -5.35 16.77
N ARG A 103 -2.33 -5.77 15.74
CA ARG A 103 -3.10 -7.01 15.78
C ARG A 103 -2.26 -8.25 15.51
N ILE A 104 -1.34 -8.17 14.56
CA ILE A 104 -0.58 -9.34 14.11
C ILE A 104 0.89 -9.03 13.80
N ASP A 105 1.41 -7.92 14.32
CA ASP A 105 2.78 -7.45 14.05
C ASP A 105 3.08 -7.39 12.54
N GLY A 106 2.12 -6.91 11.75
CA GLY A 106 2.24 -6.76 10.30
C GLY A 106 2.84 -5.39 9.94
N ARG A 107 3.93 -5.40 9.20
CA ARG A 107 4.54 -4.19 8.65
C ARG A 107 4.17 -4.07 7.18
N ALA A 108 3.81 -2.84 6.76
CA ALA A 108 3.38 -2.57 5.41
C ALA A 108 3.67 -1.13 5.00
N GLY A 109 3.62 -0.89 3.70
CA GLY A 109 3.53 0.41 3.08
C GLY A 109 2.31 0.48 2.17
N ALA A 110 1.79 1.68 1.96
CA ALA A 110 0.66 1.93 1.09
C ALA A 110 0.82 3.25 0.32
N ILE A 111 0.32 3.24 -0.90
CA ILE A 111 -0.03 4.45 -1.63
C ILE A 111 -1.54 4.50 -1.77
N THR A 112 -2.11 5.68 -1.58
CA THR A 112 -3.57 5.90 -1.60
C THR A 112 -3.91 7.17 -2.36
N LEU A 113 -5.08 7.17 -3.02
CA LEU A 113 -5.57 8.32 -3.77
C LEU A 113 -7.11 8.29 -3.81
N ASN A 114 -7.78 9.38 -3.44
CA ASN A 114 -9.23 9.53 -3.58
C ASN A 114 -9.61 10.36 -4.81
N ARG A 115 -10.91 10.49 -5.07
CA ARG A 115 -11.46 11.24 -6.20
C ARG A 115 -11.21 12.75 -6.14
N ASP A 116 -10.94 13.30 -4.96
CA ASP A 116 -10.62 14.72 -4.77
C ASP A 116 -9.14 15.01 -5.08
N GLY A 117 -8.38 14.00 -5.47
CA GLY A 117 -6.94 14.10 -5.73
C GLY A 117 -6.11 14.24 -4.45
N GLU A 118 -6.69 13.90 -3.27
CA GLU A 118 -5.93 13.74 -2.05
C GLU A 118 -5.19 12.40 -2.11
N TYR A 119 -3.91 12.41 -1.82
CA TYR A 119 -3.07 11.22 -1.86
C TYR A 119 -2.18 11.11 -0.62
N CYS A 120 -1.76 9.89 -0.31
CA CYS A 120 -0.84 9.62 0.77
C CYS A 120 0.10 8.48 0.39
N LEU A 121 1.38 8.64 0.74
CA LEU A 121 2.38 7.58 0.77
C LEU A 121 2.79 7.39 2.22
N ILE A 122 2.59 6.19 2.76
CA ILE A 122 2.73 5.91 4.18
C ILE A 122 3.29 4.51 4.41
N HIS A 123 4.11 4.33 5.42
CA HIS A 123 4.70 3.02 5.74
C HIS A 123 5.01 2.86 7.24
N SER A 124 5.14 1.61 7.68
CA SER A 124 5.58 1.20 9.01
C SER A 124 6.92 0.44 8.99
N THR A 125 7.65 0.52 7.90
CA THR A 125 8.98 -0.06 7.68
C THR A 125 10.07 0.99 7.87
N ASP A 126 11.34 0.65 7.67
CA ASP A 126 12.43 1.61 7.83
C ASP A 126 12.48 2.62 6.67
N PHE A 127 12.10 2.19 5.46
CA PHE A 127 12.00 3.03 4.27
C PHE A 127 10.98 2.47 3.29
N MET A 128 10.49 3.33 2.41
CA MET A 128 9.67 2.99 1.26
C MET A 128 9.93 4.00 0.16
N VAL A 129 10.44 3.54 -0.97
CA VAL A 129 10.59 4.39 -2.16
C VAL A 129 9.22 4.61 -2.80
N GLY A 130 8.96 5.84 -3.19
CA GLY A 130 7.72 6.18 -3.87
C GLY A 130 7.79 7.54 -4.53
N GLY A 131 6.72 7.94 -5.19
CA GLY A 131 6.64 9.22 -5.86
C GLY A 131 5.24 9.57 -6.28
N PHE A 132 5.06 10.78 -6.77
CA PHE A 132 3.81 11.23 -7.35
C PHE A 132 4.04 12.17 -8.53
N ILE A 133 3.06 12.23 -9.41
CA ILE A 133 2.92 13.23 -10.46
C ILE A 133 1.55 13.88 -10.27
N LYS A 134 1.52 15.22 -10.16
CA LYS A 134 0.28 16.01 -10.08
C LYS A 134 0.45 17.26 -10.95
N GLY A 135 -0.17 17.26 -12.12
CA GLY A 135 0.03 18.29 -13.13
C GLY A 135 1.50 18.34 -13.56
N LYS A 136 2.16 19.47 -13.36
CA LYS A 136 3.59 19.66 -13.66
C LYS A 136 4.52 19.32 -12.48
N LYS A 137 3.96 19.01 -11.31
CA LYS A 137 4.76 18.64 -10.13
C LYS A 137 5.04 17.15 -10.13
N MET A 138 6.31 16.81 -9.95
CA MET A 138 6.77 15.45 -9.76
C MET A 138 7.71 15.42 -8.56
N ALA A 139 7.59 14.40 -7.73
CA ALA A 139 8.53 14.14 -6.65
C ALA A 139 8.75 12.64 -6.50
N VAL A 140 9.97 12.28 -6.17
CA VAL A 140 10.39 10.91 -5.80
C VAL A 140 11.18 11.01 -4.52
N ALA A 141 10.92 10.14 -3.56
CA ALA A 141 11.66 10.07 -2.30
C ALA A 141 11.68 8.63 -1.78
N ASP A 142 12.59 8.38 -0.85
CA ASP A 142 12.71 7.12 -0.10
C ASP A 142 12.13 7.22 1.32
N GLN A 143 11.71 8.41 1.71
CA GLN A 143 11.09 8.68 3.02
C GLN A 143 9.83 9.51 2.84
N PHE A 144 8.72 8.90 3.13
CA PHE A 144 7.41 9.53 3.23
C PHE A 144 6.89 9.44 4.68
N LYS A 145 5.60 9.57 4.89
CA LYS A 145 5.01 9.53 6.22
C LYS A 145 5.22 8.16 6.88
N ARG A 146 6.04 8.11 7.92
CA ARG A 146 6.21 6.91 8.76
C ARG A 146 5.15 6.89 9.87
N VAL A 147 4.60 5.71 10.17
CA VAL A 147 3.52 5.50 11.16
C VAL A 147 4.07 5.15 12.54
N LEU A 148 5.36 5.21 12.76
CA LEU A 148 5.98 4.93 14.08
C LEU A 148 6.78 6.13 14.54
#